data_d781552225ce76a8700b19f1aa0d529b
#
_entry.id   d781552225ce76a8700b19f1aa0d529b
#
_cell.length_a   1.000
_cell.length_b   1.000
_cell.length_c   1.000
_cell.angle_alpha   90.00
_cell.angle_beta   90.00
_cell.angle_gamma   90.00
#
_symmetry.space_group_name_H-M   'P 1'
#
loop_
_entity.id
_entity.type
_entity.pdbx_description
1 polymer ?
#
loop_
_entity_poly.entity_id
_entity_poly.type
_entity_poly.pdbx_seq_one_letter_code
_entity_poly.pdbx_strand_id
1 'polypeptide(L)'
;MKKLIFCFCFFIQSLIFTNALFAQEKVLFKFKHQKDDASSYVSIVEEDVFYNGYLSHHSQIVNRISSIIHDVDKDGTAQVTANYMTTEDSVSNFSKTALSWGTENTSDFKRKSDGELIISDSLFMPTVRNVPLFPKYEVGIGETWTAKGKEVHDMRSYFNMTEPLIIPFEAKYKYVGNTNINNKNLCVIDVDYEFFFQNTKDKIAKGSLFLATAGYSKQRLYWDKENGILDHYTEEFRIKMSDVYNNLVEFRGVSKAEITQAKFSNSKKNVEKLQKTVENLKLKDVNIKEGSKGLTISIENIQFEPDSAVLLDSEKKKLDLIATLLQDFSNDILITGHCAERGSESARQVLSEQRAESVASYLKQLGVRDAYHIFSQGKGSTEPIASNATEEGRQKNRRVEIIVLN
;
A
#
# COMPACT_ATOMS: atom_id res chain seq x y z
N MET A 1 -20.02 -49.01 -81.16
CA MET A 1 -20.47 -48.52 -79.88
C MET A 1 -19.40 -48.88 -78.86
N LYS A 2 -18.48 -47.96 -78.55
CA LYS A 2 -17.40 -48.16 -77.55
C LYS A 2 -17.82 -47.51 -76.23
N LYS A 3 -17.93 -48.32 -75.17
CA LYS A 3 -18.16 -47.85 -73.86
C LYS A 3 -16.86 -47.35 -73.27
N LEU A 4 -16.83 -46.05 -72.82
CA LEU A 4 -15.74 -45.45 -72.13
C LEU A 4 -16.01 -45.71 -70.59
N ILE A 5 -15.06 -46.38 -69.98
CA ILE A 5 -15.06 -46.58 -68.50
C ILE A 5 -14.21 -45.46 -67.90
N PHE A 6 -14.84 -44.56 -67.13
CA PHE A 6 -14.15 -43.51 -66.33
C PHE A 6 -13.76 -44.12 -64.96
N CYS A 7 -12.44 -44.23 -64.78
CA CYS A 7 -11.90 -44.62 -63.49
C CYS A 7 -11.74 -43.38 -62.64
N PHE A 8 -12.51 -43.24 -61.58
CA PHE A 8 -12.40 -42.16 -60.58
C PHE A 8 -11.39 -42.59 -59.49
N CYS A 9 -10.17 -42.09 -59.61
CA CYS A 9 -9.21 -42.24 -58.51
C CYS A 9 -9.53 -41.24 -57.40
N PHE A 10 -10.05 -41.73 -56.27
CA PHE A 10 -10.19 -40.96 -55.02
C PHE A 10 -8.81 -40.81 -54.38
N PHE A 11 -8.23 -39.62 -54.47
CA PHE A 11 -7.09 -39.24 -53.66
C PHE A 11 -7.60 -38.91 -52.25
N ILE A 12 -7.44 -39.80 -51.29
CA ILE A 12 -7.60 -39.51 -49.86
C ILE A 12 -6.34 -38.80 -49.42
N GLN A 13 -6.37 -37.48 -49.39
CA GLN A 13 -5.40 -36.67 -48.64
C GLN A 13 -5.69 -36.82 -47.15
N SER A 14 -4.96 -37.69 -46.47
CA SER A 14 -4.90 -37.72 -45.04
C SER A 14 -4.23 -36.43 -44.54
N LEU A 15 -5.03 -35.44 -44.11
CA LEU A 15 -4.56 -34.32 -43.32
C LEU A 15 -4.06 -34.88 -42.00
N ILE A 16 -2.76 -35.10 -41.90
CA ILE A 16 -2.07 -35.29 -40.62
C ILE A 16 -2.09 -33.92 -39.93
N PHE A 17 -3.05 -33.69 -39.05
CA PHE A 17 -2.97 -32.63 -38.06
C PHE A 17 -1.79 -32.97 -37.14
N THR A 18 -0.62 -32.50 -37.47
CA THR A 18 0.45 -32.40 -36.48
C THR A 18 0.00 -31.39 -35.42
N ASN A 19 -0.58 -31.86 -34.36
CA ASN A 19 -0.64 -31.10 -33.11
C ASN A 19 0.81 -30.82 -32.73
N ALA A 20 1.36 -29.69 -33.20
CA ALA A 20 2.55 -29.13 -32.62
C ALA A 20 2.14 -28.77 -31.19
N LEU A 21 2.43 -29.67 -30.25
CA LEU A 21 2.51 -29.34 -28.83
C LEU A 21 3.58 -28.24 -28.75
N PHE A 22 3.14 -26.98 -28.86
CA PHE A 22 3.96 -25.88 -28.39
C PHE A 22 4.20 -26.18 -26.91
N ALA A 23 5.43 -26.52 -26.55
CA ALA A 23 5.81 -26.66 -25.16
C ALA A 23 5.38 -25.36 -24.47
N GLN A 24 4.38 -25.48 -23.61
CA GLN A 24 3.80 -24.34 -22.91
C GLN A 24 4.93 -23.73 -22.08
N GLU A 25 5.25 -22.46 -22.32
CA GLU A 25 6.33 -21.76 -21.61
C GLU A 25 6.09 -21.88 -20.10
N LYS A 26 7.05 -22.49 -19.40
CA LYS A 26 7.02 -22.60 -17.94
C LYS A 26 7.78 -21.43 -17.34
N VAL A 27 7.34 -20.95 -16.19
CA VAL A 27 7.89 -19.81 -15.47
C VAL A 27 8.38 -20.24 -14.09
N LEU A 28 9.64 -19.94 -13.79
CA LEU A 28 10.16 -19.99 -12.44
C LEU A 28 9.82 -18.66 -11.75
N PHE A 29 8.76 -18.65 -10.96
CA PHE A 29 8.35 -17.46 -10.21
C PHE A 29 9.32 -17.21 -9.07
N LYS A 30 9.79 -15.97 -8.95
CA LYS A 30 10.66 -15.55 -7.86
C LYS A 30 10.70 -14.04 -7.70
N PHE A 31 10.89 -13.57 -6.49
CA PHE A 31 11.28 -12.20 -6.19
C PHE A 31 12.73 -11.96 -6.67
N LYS A 32 12.97 -10.81 -7.28
CA LYS A 32 14.30 -10.35 -7.67
C LYS A 32 14.67 -9.16 -6.82
N HIS A 33 15.56 -9.38 -5.89
CA HIS A 33 15.99 -8.37 -4.93
C HIS A 33 17.31 -7.74 -5.37
N GLN A 34 17.41 -6.42 -5.23
CA GLN A 34 18.67 -5.69 -5.37
C GLN A 34 18.85 -4.79 -4.14
N LYS A 35 20.09 -4.62 -3.71
CA LYS A 35 20.42 -3.69 -2.64
C LYS A 35 20.00 -2.28 -3.01
N ASP A 36 19.49 -1.54 -2.04
CA ASP A 36 18.98 -0.18 -2.17
C ASP A 36 17.72 -0.03 -3.04
N ASP A 37 17.11 -1.16 -3.49
CA ASP A 37 15.78 -1.10 -4.09
C ASP A 37 14.75 -0.67 -3.04
N ALA A 38 13.93 0.30 -3.40
CA ALA A 38 12.78 0.73 -2.63
C ALA A 38 11.52 0.57 -3.45
N SER A 39 10.42 0.21 -2.81
CA SER A 39 9.11 0.12 -3.45
C SER A 39 8.02 0.61 -2.53
N SER A 40 6.94 1.15 -3.10
CA SER A 40 5.74 1.47 -2.36
C SER A 40 4.49 0.97 -3.08
N TYR A 41 3.50 0.60 -2.26
CA TYR A 41 2.18 0.13 -2.66
C TYR A 41 1.12 0.92 -1.93
N VAL A 42 0.01 1.20 -2.60
CA VAL A 42 -1.24 1.63 -1.96
C VAL A 42 -2.25 0.50 -2.10
N SER A 43 -2.81 0.08 -0.96
CA SER A 43 -3.90 -0.89 -0.89
C SER A 43 -5.15 -0.20 -0.38
N ILE A 44 -6.26 -0.38 -1.09
CA ILE A 44 -7.57 0.16 -0.75
C ILE A 44 -8.47 -1.03 -0.42
N VAL A 45 -9.02 -1.04 0.78
CA VAL A 45 -9.96 -2.05 1.27
C VAL A 45 -11.31 -1.38 1.48
N GLU A 46 -12.35 -1.96 0.88
CA GLU A 46 -13.74 -1.58 1.10
C GLU A 46 -14.41 -2.73 1.84
N GLU A 47 -14.91 -2.49 3.04
CA GLU A 47 -15.50 -3.55 3.85
C GLU A 47 -16.80 -3.12 4.55
N ASP A 48 -17.71 -4.10 4.66
CA ASP A 48 -18.89 -4.03 5.50
C ASP A 48 -18.62 -4.79 6.81
N VAL A 49 -18.83 -4.11 7.93
CA VAL A 49 -18.68 -4.68 9.28
C VAL A 49 -20.06 -5.01 9.84
N PHE A 50 -20.27 -6.28 10.18
CA PHE A 50 -21.52 -6.77 10.78
C PHE A 50 -21.25 -7.15 12.24
N TYR A 51 -22.19 -6.77 13.12
CA TYR A 51 -22.21 -7.21 14.50
C TYR A 51 -23.48 -8.02 14.77
N ASN A 52 -23.31 -9.26 15.20
CA ASN A 52 -24.40 -10.22 15.44
C ASN A 52 -25.38 -10.36 14.26
N GLY A 53 -24.86 -10.27 13.02
CA GLY A 53 -25.61 -10.39 11.77
C GLY A 53 -26.24 -9.09 11.25
N TYR A 54 -26.14 -7.97 11.99
CA TYR A 54 -26.61 -6.67 11.56
C TYR A 54 -25.46 -5.82 11.04
N LEU A 55 -25.68 -5.14 9.91
CA LEU A 55 -24.68 -4.20 9.40
C LEU A 55 -24.45 -3.08 10.41
N SER A 56 -23.23 -2.96 10.89
CA SER A 56 -22.81 -1.91 11.81
C SER A 56 -22.40 -0.65 11.06
N HIS A 57 -21.48 -0.78 10.14
CA HIS A 57 -20.95 0.31 9.31
C HIS A 57 -20.24 -0.24 8.09
N HIS A 58 -19.96 0.67 7.17
CA HIS A 58 -19.04 0.46 6.06
C HIS A 58 -17.76 1.23 6.33
N SER A 59 -16.61 0.61 6.09
CA SER A 59 -15.27 1.20 6.23
C SER A 59 -14.51 1.19 4.92
N GLN A 60 -13.79 2.27 4.67
CA GLN A 60 -12.72 2.30 3.68
C GLN A 60 -11.39 2.39 4.41
N ILE A 61 -10.52 1.41 4.17
CA ILE A 61 -9.18 1.36 4.76
C ILE A 61 -8.16 1.57 3.64
N VAL A 62 -7.25 2.50 3.83
CA VAL A 62 -6.14 2.72 2.90
C VAL A 62 -4.84 2.41 3.61
N ASN A 63 -4.10 1.46 3.05
CA ASN A 63 -2.78 1.08 3.52
C ASN A 63 -1.74 1.57 2.53
N ARG A 64 -0.80 2.39 3.00
CA ARG A 64 0.42 2.69 2.27
C ARG A 64 1.56 1.86 2.83
N ILE A 65 2.18 1.08 1.98
CA ILE A 65 3.28 0.18 2.34
C ILE A 65 4.52 0.63 1.58
N SER A 66 5.56 1.03 2.28
CA SER A 66 6.86 1.31 1.67
C SER A 66 7.91 0.38 2.22
N SER A 67 8.83 -0.08 1.38
CA SER A 67 9.90 -0.99 1.77
C SER A 67 11.22 -0.59 1.13
N ILE A 68 12.30 -0.85 1.85
CA ILE A 68 13.68 -0.70 1.39
C ILE A 68 14.47 -1.98 1.63
N ILE A 69 15.28 -2.36 0.65
CA ILE A 69 16.20 -3.50 0.73
C ILE A 69 17.58 -3.00 1.13
N HIS A 70 18.03 -3.35 2.33
CA HIS A 70 19.32 -2.91 2.86
C HIS A 70 20.50 -3.75 2.35
N ASP A 71 20.25 -5.04 2.16
CA ASP A 71 21.25 -5.97 1.66
C ASP A 71 20.62 -7.22 1.06
N VAL A 72 21.35 -7.95 0.24
CA VAL A 72 20.91 -9.20 -0.39
C VAL A 72 22.00 -10.26 -0.22
N ASP A 73 21.65 -11.35 0.44
CA ASP A 73 22.55 -12.49 0.66
C ASP A 73 22.84 -13.22 -0.67
N LYS A 74 23.87 -14.07 -0.72
CA LYS A 74 24.29 -14.80 -1.93
C LYS A 74 23.21 -15.73 -2.49
N ASP A 75 22.25 -16.18 -1.66
CA ASP A 75 21.12 -17.02 -2.06
C ASP A 75 19.91 -16.20 -2.56
N GLY A 76 20.04 -14.88 -2.64
CA GLY A 76 18.97 -13.96 -3.05
C GLY A 76 18.03 -13.56 -1.92
N THR A 77 18.31 -13.90 -0.66
CA THR A 77 17.51 -13.45 0.50
C THR A 77 17.80 -11.99 0.80
N ALA A 78 16.75 -11.16 0.79
CA ALA A 78 16.84 -9.73 1.07
C ALA A 78 16.62 -9.41 2.55
N GLN A 79 17.36 -8.43 3.08
CA GLN A 79 17.10 -7.79 4.36
C GLN A 79 16.24 -6.54 4.10
N VAL A 80 15.04 -6.51 4.65
CA VAL A 80 14.00 -5.53 4.31
C VAL A 80 13.52 -4.81 5.57
N THR A 81 13.44 -3.50 5.52
CA THR A 81 12.60 -2.70 6.42
C THR A 81 11.35 -2.26 5.65
N ALA A 82 10.19 -2.52 6.20
CA ALA A 82 8.92 -2.05 5.63
C ALA A 82 8.14 -1.20 6.63
N ASN A 83 7.61 -0.08 6.14
CA ASN A 83 6.74 0.81 6.89
C ASN A 83 5.30 0.66 6.37
N TYR A 84 4.37 0.45 7.27
CA TYR A 84 2.95 0.28 7.01
C TYR A 84 2.20 1.45 7.64
N MET A 85 1.60 2.28 6.83
CA MET A 85 0.67 3.32 7.27
C MET A 85 -0.74 2.87 6.93
N THR A 86 -1.61 2.86 7.93
CA THR A 86 -3.01 2.48 7.78
C THR A 86 -3.89 3.64 8.23
N THR A 87 -4.78 4.09 7.36
CA THR A 87 -5.87 5.00 7.71
C THR A 87 -7.21 4.33 7.44
N GLU A 88 -8.18 4.57 8.31
CA GLU A 88 -9.53 4.05 8.19
C GLU A 88 -10.51 5.22 8.28
N ASP A 89 -11.38 5.35 7.29
CA ASP A 89 -12.47 6.31 7.29
C ASP A 89 -13.80 5.54 7.28
N SER A 90 -14.60 5.75 8.33
CA SER A 90 -16.00 5.30 8.31
C SER A 90 -16.81 6.23 7.40
N VAL A 91 -17.70 5.66 6.62
CA VAL A 91 -18.47 6.31 5.53
C VAL A 91 -19.28 7.56 5.94
N SER A 92 -19.40 7.84 7.24
CA SER A 92 -20.03 9.07 7.73
C SER A 92 -19.24 10.36 7.44
N ASN A 93 -17.97 10.26 6.98
CA ASN A 93 -17.05 11.39 6.81
C ASN A 93 -16.59 11.63 5.36
N PHE A 94 -17.42 11.30 4.34
CA PHE A 94 -17.12 11.60 2.92
C PHE A 94 -16.85 13.07 2.57
N SER A 95 -16.82 13.96 3.55
CA SER A 95 -16.50 15.37 3.32
C SER A 95 -15.01 15.65 3.24
N LYS A 96 -14.13 14.70 3.61
CA LYS A 96 -12.68 14.89 3.54
C LYS A 96 -12.18 14.75 2.11
N THR A 97 -11.45 15.72 1.65
CA THR A 97 -10.89 15.79 0.30
C THR A 97 -9.50 15.13 0.18
N ALA A 98 -8.83 14.92 1.29
CA ALA A 98 -7.56 14.17 1.39
C ALA A 98 -7.62 13.18 2.55
N LEU A 99 -6.93 12.04 2.41
CA LEU A 99 -6.84 11.04 3.46
C LEU A 99 -5.97 11.54 4.61
N SER A 100 -6.43 11.31 5.85
CA SER A 100 -5.62 11.57 7.03
C SER A 100 -4.48 10.56 7.11
N TRP A 101 -3.28 11.01 7.52
CA TRP A 101 -2.17 10.09 7.83
C TRP A 101 -2.50 9.31 9.09
N GLY A 102 -2.55 7.99 8.97
CA GLY A 102 -3.04 7.10 10.03
C GLY A 102 -1.94 6.53 10.92
N THR A 103 -2.18 5.32 11.43
CA THR A 103 -1.25 4.60 12.29
C THR A 103 -0.09 4.02 11.48
N GLU A 104 1.12 4.17 12.00
CA GLU A 104 2.34 3.63 11.40
C GLU A 104 2.85 2.43 12.18
N ASN A 105 3.27 1.39 11.44
CA ASN A 105 4.00 0.24 11.97
C ASN A 105 5.25 0.01 11.12
N THR A 106 6.37 -0.31 11.75
CA THR A 106 7.61 -0.67 11.05
C THR A 106 7.95 -2.11 11.35
N SER A 107 8.38 -2.86 10.34
CA SER A 107 8.82 -4.24 10.49
C SER A 107 10.12 -4.47 9.74
N ASP A 108 11.09 -5.09 10.45
CA ASP A 108 12.32 -5.59 9.89
C ASP A 108 12.22 -7.10 9.72
N PHE A 109 12.52 -7.57 8.53
CA PHE A 109 12.45 -8.99 8.19
C PHE A 109 13.41 -9.36 7.05
N LYS A 110 13.58 -10.68 6.85
CA LYS A 110 14.20 -11.18 5.63
C LYS A 110 13.13 -11.76 4.70
N ARG A 111 13.28 -11.55 3.40
CA ARG A 111 12.45 -12.16 2.35
C ARG A 111 13.32 -13.00 1.44
N LYS A 112 13.01 -14.29 1.32
CA LYS A 112 13.66 -15.18 0.36
C LYS A 112 13.16 -14.92 -1.06
N SER A 113 13.89 -15.40 -2.04
CA SER A 113 13.51 -15.27 -3.45
C SER A 113 12.21 -15.98 -3.81
N ASP A 114 11.80 -17.01 -3.07
CA ASP A 114 10.50 -17.68 -3.23
C ASP A 114 9.34 -16.95 -2.54
N GLY A 115 9.61 -15.90 -1.76
CA GLY A 115 8.62 -15.08 -1.05
C GLY A 115 8.47 -15.42 0.43
N GLU A 116 9.16 -16.44 0.95
CA GLU A 116 9.13 -16.76 2.38
C GLU A 116 9.65 -15.61 3.21
N LEU A 117 8.88 -15.21 4.23
CA LEU A 117 9.25 -14.18 5.20
C LEU A 117 9.84 -14.81 6.46
N ILE A 118 11.06 -14.41 6.80
CA ILE A 118 11.69 -14.71 8.09
C ILE A 118 11.47 -13.48 8.97
N ILE A 119 10.42 -13.50 9.78
CA ILE A 119 9.91 -12.37 10.54
C ILE A 119 9.48 -12.80 11.94
N SER A 120 9.67 -11.92 12.93
CA SER A 120 9.19 -12.18 14.30
C SER A 120 7.66 -12.26 14.36
N ASP A 121 7.15 -13.24 15.10
CA ASP A 121 5.72 -13.40 15.35
C ASP A 121 5.14 -12.33 16.30
N SER A 122 5.99 -11.55 16.99
CA SER A 122 5.56 -10.42 17.82
C SER A 122 5.20 -9.15 17.05
N LEU A 123 5.54 -9.09 15.76
CA LEU A 123 5.20 -7.95 14.91
C LEU A 123 3.77 -8.07 14.38
N PHE A 124 3.03 -6.98 14.32
CA PHE A 124 1.65 -6.96 13.82
C PHE A 124 1.57 -6.89 12.29
N MET A 125 2.59 -6.35 11.62
CA MET A 125 2.61 -6.20 10.17
C MET A 125 3.78 -6.98 9.54
N PRO A 126 3.61 -7.48 8.30
CA PRO A 126 2.38 -7.48 7.50
C PRO A 126 1.32 -8.45 8.05
N THR A 127 0.04 -8.15 7.79
CA THR A 127 -1.08 -8.99 8.20
C THR A 127 -1.05 -10.35 7.52
N VAL A 128 -0.85 -10.43 6.21
CA VAL A 128 -0.73 -11.69 5.47
C VAL A 128 0.74 -11.98 5.22
N ARG A 129 1.19 -13.16 5.66
CA ARG A 129 2.60 -13.58 5.51
C ARG A 129 2.71 -14.81 4.64
N ASN A 130 3.76 -14.85 3.80
CA ASN A 130 4.03 -15.91 2.85
C ASN A 130 2.96 -16.04 1.75
N VAL A 131 2.40 -14.90 1.29
CA VAL A 131 1.55 -14.81 0.10
C VAL A 131 2.04 -13.63 -0.74
N PRO A 132 2.50 -13.89 -1.99
CA PRO A 132 2.69 -15.20 -2.59
C PRO A 132 3.91 -15.95 -2.03
N LEU A 133 3.80 -17.29 -2.02
CA LEU A 133 4.93 -18.19 -1.80
C LEU A 133 5.06 -19.12 -3.00
N PHE A 134 6.17 -19.01 -3.72
CA PHE A 134 6.39 -19.68 -4.99
C PHE A 134 7.06 -21.05 -4.84
N PRO A 135 6.78 -22.03 -5.72
CA PRO A 135 7.48 -23.30 -5.74
C PRO A 135 8.90 -23.13 -6.29
N LYS A 136 9.78 -24.07 -5.93
CA LYS A 136 11.19 -24.08 -6.41
C LYS A 136 11.37 -24.70 -7.81
N TYR A 137 10.27 -24.93 -8.52
CA TYR A 137 10.23 -25.47 -9.87
C TYR A 137 9.40 -24.57 -10.80
N GLU A 138 9.62 -24.71 -12.08
CA GLU A 138 8.87 -23.95 -13.09
C GLU A 138 7.42 -24.42 -13.20
N VAL A 139 6.49 -23.48 -13.33
CA VAL A 139 5.05 -23.67 -13.39
C VAL A 139 4.54 -23.28 -14.78
N GLY A 140 3.78 -24.15 -15.42
CA GLY A 140 3.08 -23.90 -16.68
C GLY A 140 1.68 -23.30 -16.47
N ILE A 141 1.14 -22.67 -17.52
CA ILE A 141 -0.24 -22.15 -17.50
C ILE A 141 -1.23 -23.29 -17.20
N GLY A 142 -2.13 -23.06 -16.24
CA GLY A 142 -3.10 -24.03 -15.75
C GLY A 142 -2.60 -24.92 -14.61
N GLU A 143 -1.29 -24.98 -14.37
CA GLU A 143 -0.72 -25.76 -13.26
C GLU A 143 -0.99 -25.08 -11.91
N THR A 144 -1.02 -25.88 -10.85
CA THR A 144 -1.34 -25.46 -9.49
C THR A 144 -0.27 -25.89 -8.50
N TRP A 145 -0.16 -25.17 -7.39
CA TRP A 145 0.66 -25.55 -6.23
C TRP A 145 -0.02 -25.12 -4.93
N THR A 146 0.46 -25.64 -3.81
CA THR A 146 0.04 -25.19 -2.48
C THR A 146 1.24 -24.70 -1.68
N ALA A 147 0.98 -23.78 -0.77
CA ALA A 147 2.01 -23.29 0.15
C ALA A 147 1.39 -22.84 1.48
N LYS A 148 2.17 -22.93 2.56
CA LYS A 148 1.73 -22.49 3.88
C LYS A 148 1.90 -21.00 4.05
N GLY A 149 0.85 -20.35 4.55
CA GLY A 149 0.85 -18.95 4.95
C GLY A 149 0.27 -18.78 6.35
N LYS A 150 0.23 -17.55 6.81
CA LYS A 150 -0.45 -17.18 8.06
C LYS A 150 -0.99 -15.77 7.99
N GLU A 151 -2.15 -15.54 8.60
CA GLU A 151 -2.64 -14.20 8.92
C GLU A 151 -2.21 -13.81 10.33
N VAL A 152 -1.96 -12.53 10.52
CA VAL A 152 -1.51 -11.94 11.77
C VAL A 152 -2.37 -10.72 12.05
N HIS A 153 -3.26 -10.81 13.02
CA HIS A 153 -4.22 -9.76 13.32
C HIS A 153 -3.87 -9.01 14.59
N ASP A 154 -4.02 -7.70 14.56
CA ASP A 154 -3.95 -6.84 15.74
C ASP A 154 -5.32 -6.80 16.43
N MET A 155 -5.46 -7.57 17.51
CA MET A 155 -6.69 -7.68 18.28
C MET A 155 -6.66 -6.88 19.58
N ARG A 156 -5.75 -5.91 19.73
CA ARG A 156 -5.62 -5.08 20.92
C ARG A 156 -6.91 -4.32 21.23
N SER A 157 -7.49 -3.69 20.22
CA SER A 157 -8.69 -2.86 20.38
C SER A 157 -9.96 -3.67 20.63
N TYR A 158 -10.11 -4.85 20.00
CA TYR A 158 -11.35 -5.63 20.06
C TYR A 158 -11.38 -6.64 21.21
N PHE A 159 -10.23 -7.28 21.48
CA PHE A 159 -10.17 -8.40 22.44
C PHE A 159 -9.12 -8.18 23.54
N ASN A 160 -8.54 -6.99 23.62
CA ASN A 160 -7.49 -6.64 24.60
C ASN A 160 -6.32 -7.64 24.60
N MET A 161 -5.99 -8.19 23.44
CA MET A 161 -4.87 -9.11 23.27
C MET A 161 -3.58 -8.30 23.19
N THR A 162 -2.56 -8.68 23.97
CA THR A 162 -1.25 -8.03 23.95
C THR A 162 -0.35 -8.52 22.82
N GLU A 163 -0.60 -9.75 22.35
CA GLU A 163 0.16 -10.42 21.30
C GLU A 163 -0.68 -10.54 20.02
N PRO A 164 -0.06 -10.57 18.84
CA PRO A 164 -0.77 -10.78 17.60
C PRO A 164 -1.52 -12.11 17.58
N LEU A 165 -2.73 -12.12 17.03
CA LEU A 165 -3.45 -13.35 16.73
C LEU A 165 -2.90 -13.96 15.43
N ILE A 166 -2.25 -15.12 15.53
CA ILE A 166 -1.64 -15.81 14.40
C ILE A 166 -2.52 -16.96 13.97
N ILE A 167 -2.93 -16.97 12.70
CA ILE A 167 -3.83 -17.93 12.12
C ILE A 167 -3.13 -18.59 10.91
N PRO A 168 -2.65 -19.84 11.03
CA PRO A 168 -2.03 -20.55 9.93
C PRO A 168 -3.08 -21.04 8.92
N PHE A 169 -2.72 -21.05 7.63
CA PHE A 169 -3.52 -21.61 6.55
C PHE A 169 -2.64 -22.27 5.48
N GLU A 170 -3.27 -22.99 4.56
CA GLU A 170 -2.66 -23.47 3.32
C GLU A 170 -3.33 -22.78 2.14
N ALA A 171 -2.53 -22.02 1.36
CA ALA A 171 -3.00 -21.36 0.17
C ALA A 171 -2.85 -22.26 -1.05
N LYS A 172 -3.86 -22.23 -1.93
CA LYS A 172 -3.87 -22.89 -3.24
C LYS A 172 -3.63 -21.84 -4.31
N TYR A 173 -2.68 -22.10 -5.17
CA TYR A 173 -2.28 -21.20 -6.25
C TYR A 173 -2.57 -21.85 -7.60
N LYS A 174 -2.89 -21.03 -8.60
CA LYS A 174 -3.03 -21.43 -10.00
C LYS A 174 -2.43 -20.38 -10.92
N TYR A 175 -1.49 -20.78 -11.77
CA TYR A 175 -1.03 -19.92 -12.85
C TYR A 175 -2.08 -19.91 -13.97
N VAL A 176 -2.83 -18.81 -14.08
CA VAL A 176 -3.97 -18.68 -15.01
C VAL A 176 -3.51 -18.42 -16.45
N GLY A 177 -2.47 -17.58 -16.61
CA GLY A 177 -1.96 -17.17 -17.90
C GLY A 177 -1.27 -15.81 -17.84
N ASN A 178 -1.11 -15.19 -19.02
CA ASN A 178 -0.51 -13.87 -19.15
C ASN A 178 -1.55 -12.85 -19.61
N THR A 179 -1.33 -11.60 -19.23
CA THR A 179 -2.10 -10.45 -19.70
C THR A 179 -1.17 -9.28 -20.00
N ASN A 180 -1.59 -8.39 -20.90
CA ASN A 180 -0.86 -7.16 -21.18
C ASN A 180 -1.64 -5.96 -20.63
N ILE A 181 -1.06 -5.26 -19.68
CA ILE A 181 -1.63 -4.08 -19.04
C ILE A 181 -0.57 -2.98 -19.07
N ASN A 182 -0.90 -1.82 -19.62
CA ASN A 182 0.00 -0.66 -19.72
C ASN A 182 1.37 -1.02 -20.36
N ASN A 183 1.37 -1.84 -21.42
CA ASN A 183 2.56 -2.36 -22.08
C ASN A 183 3.47 -3.27 -21.23
N LYS A 184 2.99 -3.75 -20.08
CA LYS A 184 3.67 -4.76 -19.27
C LYS A 184 3.02 -6.13 -19.52
N ASN A 185 3.84 -7.15 -19.76
CA ASN A 185 3.39 -8.53 -19.85
C ASN A 185 3.41 -9.16 -18.45
N LEU A 186 2.25 -9.30 -17.84
CA LEU A 186 2.09 -9.75 -16.46
C LEU A 186 1.57 -11.18 -16.42
N CYS A 187 2.12 -12.01 -15.52
CA CYS A 187 1.58 -13.33 -15.21
C CYS A 187 0.40 -13.18 -14.24
N VAL A 188 -0.70 -13.87 -14.50
CA VAL A 188 -1.91 -13.87 -13.66
C VAL A 188 -1.91 -15.13 -12.81
N ILE A 189 -1.98 -14.96 -11.49
CA ILE A 189 -1.96 -16.05 -10.52
C ILE A 189 -3.16 -15.88 -9.60
N ASP A 190 -4.05 -16.87 -9.58
CA ASP A 190 -5.13 -16.96 -8.59
C ASP A 190 -4.62 -17.62 -7.32
N VAL A 191 -5.03 -17.07 -6.17
CA VAL A 191 -4.68 -17.56 -4.83
C VAL A 191 -5.94 -17.66 -4.01
N ASP A 192 -6.21 -18.85 -3.47
CA ASP A 192 -7.37 -19.11 -2.61
C ASP A 192 -6.89 -19.75 -1.31
N TYR A 193 -7.38 -19.26 -0.18
CA TYR A 193 -7.20 -19.92 1.10
C TYR A 193 -8.42 -19.75 2.00
N GLU A 194 -8.60 -20.74 2.87
CA GLU A 194 -9.57 -20.72 3.96
C GLU A 194 -8.83 -20.97 5.26
N PHE A 195 -9.34 -20.42 6.34
CA PHE A 195 -8.80 -20.66 7.66
C PHE A 195 -9.88 -20.85 8.70
N PHE A 196 -9.54 -21.61 9.73
CA PHE A 196 -10.29 -21.73 10.97
C PHE A 196 -9.30 -21.81 12.13
N PHE A 197 -9.55 -21.01 13.15
CA PHE A 197 -8.77 -21.04 14.38
C PHE A 197 -9.71 -20.94 15.58
N GLN A 198 -9.47 -21.79 16.57
CA GLN A 198 -10.19 -21.78 17.84
C GLN A 198 -9.18 -21.62 18.99
N ASN A 199 -9.47 -20.68 19.89
CA ASN A 199 -8.64 -20.42 21.03
C ASN A 199 -8.66 -21.60 22.01
N THR A 200 -7.57 -21.81 22.71
CA THR A 200 -7.45 -22.91 23.69
C THR A 200 -8.26 -22.61 24.94
N LYS A 201 -8.78 -23.66 25.58
CA LYS A 201 -9.48 -23.55 26.87
C LYS A 201 -8.61 -22.89 27.95
N ASP A 202 -7.31 -23.15 27.92
CA ASP A 202 -6.35 -22.56 28.87
C ASP A 202 -6.23 -21.02 28.69
N LYS A 203 -6.16 -20.54 27.46
CA LYS A 203 -6.13 -19.08 27.20
C LYS A 203 -7.45 -18.40 27.59
N ILE A 204 -8.59 -19.05 27.33
CA ILE A 204 -9.90 -18.55 27.74
C ILE A 204 -9.99 -18.51 29.27
N ALA A 205 -9.55 -19.56 29.96
CA ALA A 205 -9.52 -19.61 31.40
C ALA A 205 -8.59 -18.54 32.04
N LYS A 206 -7.58 -18.09 31.30
CA LYS A 206 -6.69 -16.98 31.67
C LYS A 206 -7.22 -15.60 31.30
N GLY A 207 -8.48 -15.52 30.83
CA GLY A 207 -9.18 -14.24 30.60
C GLY A 207 -9.16 -13.75 29.14
N SER A 208 -8.77 -14.58 28.18
CA SER A 208 -8.92 -14.21 26.75
C SER A 208 -10.40 -14.12 26.38
N LEU A 209 -10.82 -13.01 25.83
CA LEU A 209 -12.19 -12.81 25.35
C LEU A 209 -12.39 -13.42 23.94
N PHE A 210 -11.33 -13.59 23.17
CA PHE A 210 -11.38 -14.18 21.83
C PHE A 210 -11.66 -15.68 21.89
N LEU A 211 -12.67 -16.15 21.15
CA LEU A 211 -13.07 -17.57 21.11
C LEU A 211 -12.59 -18.25 19.82
N ALA A 212 -13.02 -17.76 18.66
CA ALA A 212 -12.72 -18.41 17.38
C ALA A 212 -12.78 -17.42 16.22
N THR A 213 -12.10 -17.78 15.13
CA THR A 213 -12.23 -17.12 13.83
C THR A 213 -12.28 -18.12 12.71
N ALA A 214 -12.99 -17.76 11.65
CA ALA A 214 -13.05 -18.49 10.38
C ALA A 214 -13.16 -17.48 9.24
N GLY A 215 -12.53 -17.78 8.12
CA GLY A 215 -12.59 -16.90 6.97
C GLY A 215 -12.03 -17.49 5.71
N TYR A 216 -12.13 -16.73 4.64
CA TYR A 216 -11.47 -17.01 3.36
C TYR A 216 -10.95 -15.73 2.73
N SER A 217 -9.97 -15.91 1.86
CA SER A 217 -9.49 -14.88 0.92
C SER A 217 -9.34 -15.51 -0.46
N LYS A 218 -9.77 -14.77 -1.49
CA LYS A 218 -9.58 -15.08 -2.90
C LYS A 218 -8.89 -13.91 -3.55
N GLN A 219 -7.68 -14.15 -4.03
CA GLN A 219 -6.84 -13.10 -4.61
C GLN A 219 -6.54 -13.41 -6.07
N ARG A 220 -6.38 -12.36 -6.86
CA ARG A 220 -5.79 -12.41 -8.19
C ARG A 220 -4.59 -11.50 -8.23
N LEU A 221 -3.40 -12.11 -8.37
CA LEU A 221 -2.12 -11.43 -8.41
C LEU A 221 -1.69 -11.21 -9.86
N TYR A 222 -1.15 -10.05 -10.14
CA TYR A 222 -0.54 -9.68 -11.41
C TYR A 222 0.96 -9.52 -11.20
N TRP A 223 1.70 -10.51 -11.65
CA TRP A 223 3.12 -10.67 -11.36
C TRP A 223 3.99 -10.22 -12.54
N ASP A 224 4.87 -9.27 -12.30
CA ASP A 224 5.92 -8.88 -13.25
C ASP A 224 7.10 -9.86 -13.11
N LYS A 225 7.16 -10.87 -14.00
CA LYS A 225 8.23 -11.88 -13.98
C LYS A 225 9.60 -11.31 -14.38
N GLU A 226 9.62 -10.22 -15.16
CA GLU A 226 10.86 -9.58 -15.63
C GLU A 226 11.56 -8.86 -14.45
N ASN A 227 10.79 -8.16 -13.62
CA ASN A 227 11.32 -7.45 -12.46
C ASN A 227 11.24 -8.27 -11.16
N GLY A 228 10.46 -9.37 -11.13
CA GLY A 228 10.29 -10.22 -9.95
C GLY A 228 9.56 -9.50 -8.83
N ILE A 229 8.51 -8.76 -9.16
CA ILE A 229 7.70 -7.98 -8.22
C ILE A 229 6.20 -8.18 -8.48
N LEU A 230 5.40 -7.96 -7.46
CA LEU A 230 3.95 -7.85 -7.59
C LEU A 230 3.61 -6.48 -8.18
N ASP A 231 2.94 -6.44 -9.33
CA ASP A 231 2.51 -5.18 -9.96
C ASP A 231 1.24 -4.65 -9.26
N HIS A 232 0.21 -5.46 -9.19
CA HIS A 232 -1.03 -5.17 -8.45
C HIS A 232 -1.74 -6.47 -8.08
N TYR A 233 -2.76 -6.36 -7.21
CA TYR A 233 -3.67 -7.47 -6.93
C TYR A 233 -5.09 -6.97 -6.66
N THR A 234 -6.05 -7.90 -6.78
CA THR A 234 -7.41 -7.75 -6.28
C THR A 234 -7.72 -8.89 -5.32
N GLU A 235 -8.59 -8.63 -4.35
CA GLU A 235 -8.97 -9.61 -3.33
C GLU A 235 -10.46 -9.48 -2.98
N GLU A 236 -11.09 -10.60 -2.69
CA GLU A 236 -12.36 -10.72 -2.00
C GLU A 236 -12.13 -11.54 -0.73
N PHE A 237 -12.61 -11.05 0.40
CA PHE A 237 -12.44 -11.75 1.67
C PHE A 237 -13.70 -11.71 2.54
N ARG A 238 -13.76 -12.68 3.45
CA ARG A 238 -14.74 -12.72 4.50
C ARG A 238 -14.12 -13.32 5.75
N ILE A 239 -14.21 -12.60 6.86
CA ILE A 239 -13.65 -13.01 8.15
C ILE A 239 -14.75 -12.92 9.21
N LYS A 240 -14.93 -13.98 10.00
CA LYS A 240 -15.83 -14.01 11.15
C LYS A 240 -15.03 -14.26 12.40
N MET A 241 -15.29 -13.46 13.43
CA MET A 241 -14.66 -13.60 14.73
C MET A 241 -15.72 -13.65 15.82
N SER A 242 -15.56 -14.53 16.80
CA SER A 242 -16.45 -14.66 17.94
C SER A 242 -15.73 -14.49 19.26
N ASP A 243 -16.43 -13.94 20.24
CA ASP A 243 -15.98 -13.87 21.61
C ASP A 243 -16.59 -14.97 22.50
N VAL A 244 -16.16 -15.03 23.76
CA VAL A 244 -16.65 -16.01 24.75
C VAL A 244 -18.10 -15.75 25.18
N TYR A 245 -18.69 -14.63 24.82
CA TYR A 245 -20.10 -14.26 25.08
C TYR A 245 -21.01 -14.56 23.88
N ASN A 246 -20.50 -15.24 22.83
CA ASN A 246 -21.16 -15.51 21.56
C ASN A 246 -21.49 -14.27 20.73
N ASN A 247 -20.84 -13.13 20.96
CA ASN A 247 -20.91 -12.05 19.99
C ASN A 247 -20.11 -12.43 18.76
N LEU A 248 -20.64 -12.07 17.60
CA LEU A 248 -20.05 -12.33 16.29
C LEU A 248 -19.79 -11.01 15.58
N VAL A 249 -18.52 -10.78 15.23
CA VAL A 249 -18.13 -9.72 14.30
C VAL A 249 -17.79 -10.37 12.96
N GLU A 250 -18.32 -9.83 11.88
CA GLU A 250 -18.05 -10.31 10.54
C GLU A 250 -17.61 -9.16 9.65
N PHE A 251 -16.48 -9.35 8.95
CA PHE A 251 -15.93 -8.45 7.95
C PHE A 251 -16.15 -9.07 6.57
N ARG A 252 -16.74 -8.33 5.65
CA ARG A 252 -16.90 -8.71 4.24
C ARG A 252 -16.36 -7.61 3.37
N GLY A 253 -15.39 -7.89 2.55
CA GLY A 253 -14.77 -6.84 1.79
C GLY A 253 -14.12 -7.29 0.50
N VAL A 254 -13.71 -6.27 -0.24
CA VAL A 254 -12.84 -6.37 -1.40
C VAL A 254 -11.64 -5.48 -1.19
N SER A 255 -10.50 -5.88 -1.73
CA SER A 255 -9.34 -5.01 -1.74
C SER A 255 -8.68 -4.99 -3.11
N LYS A 256 -7.96 -3.90 -3.36
CA LYS A 256 -7.06 -3.76 -4.49
C LYS A 256 -5.79 -3.07 -4.00
N ALA A 257 -4.66 -3.51 -4.49
CA ALA A 257 -3.40 -2.80 -4.26
C ALA A 257 -2.63 -2.68 -5.55
N GLU A 258 -1.95 -1.57 -5.71
CA GLU A 258 -1.09 -1.30 -6.86
C GLU A 258 0.26 -0.74 -6.42
N ILE A 259 1.28 -1.04 -7.21
CA ILE A 259 2.60 -0.47 -7.00
C ILE A 259 2.57 0.99 -7.43
N THR A 260 2.90 1.90 -6.50
CA THR A 260 2.99 3.33 -6.78
C THR A 260 4.40 3.72 -7.17
N GLN A 261 5.38 2.91 -6.73
CA GLN A 261 6.78 3.12 -7.07
C GLN A 261 7.57 1.81 -7.02
N ALA A 262 8.29 1.51 -8.09
CA ALA A 262 9.09 0.29 -8.20
C ALA A 262 10.58 0.48 -7.85
N LYS A 263 11.15 1.69 -7.98
CA LYS A 263 12.55 1.99 -7.67
C LYS A 263 12.73 3.47 -7.35
N PHE A 264 13.45 3.74 -6.26
CA PHE A 264 13.83 5.10 -5.89
C PHE A 264 15.15 5.47 -6.58
N SER A 265 15.16 6.52 -7.38
CA SER A 265 16.40 7.05 -7.94
C SER A 265 16.86 8.29 -7.14
N ASN A 266 17.99 8.11 -6.46
CA ASN A 266 18.94 9.16 -6.04
C ASN A 266 18.33 10.48 -5.52
N SER A 267 17.90 10.48 -4.25
CA SER A 267 17.30 11.62 -3.56
C SER A 267 18.14 12.92 -3.67
N LYS A 268 19.46 12.83 -3.56
CA LYS A 268 20.36 13.99 -3.62
C LYS A 268 20.28 14.76 -4.93
N LYS A 269 20.27 14.07 -6.07
CA LYS A 269 20.16 14.70 -7.39
C LYS A 269 18.81 15.40 -7.57
N ASN A 270 17.76 14.82 -7.03
CA ASN A 270 16.43 15.42 -7.05
C ASN A 270 16.34 16.64 -6.15
N VAL A 271 16.95 16.60 -4.96
CA VAL A 271 17.07 17.78 -4.06
C VAL A 271 17.76 18.93 -4.77
N GLU A 272 18.94 18.69 -5.36
CA GLU A 272 19.70 19.73 -6.08
C GLU A 272 18.92 20.30 -7.29
N LYS A 273 18.24 19.43 -8.05
CA LYS A 273 17.39 19.87 -9.18
C LYS A 273 16.28 20.80 -8.70
N LEU A 274 15.56 20.41 -7.64
CA LEU A 274 14.45 21.19 -7.12
C LEU A 274 14.91 22.48 -6.46
N GLN A 275 16.02 22.49 -5.72
CA GLN A 275 16.59 23.71 -5.14
C GLN A 275 16.89 24.75 -6.23
N LYS A 276 17.58 24.34 -7.31
CA LYS A 276 17.83 25.23 -8.46
C LYS A 276 16.54 25.75 -9.10
N THR A 277 15.51 24.90 -9.17
CA THR A 277 14.23 25.32 -9.77
C THR A 277 13.51 26.32 -8.87
N VAL A 278 13.48 26.10 -7.55
CA VAL A 278 12.91 27.06 -6.56
C VAL A 278 13.63 28.41 -6.62
N GLU A 279 14.97 28.40 -6.73
CA GLU A 279 15.77 29.63 -6.90
C GLU A 279 15.42 30.36 -8.20
N ASN A 280 15.31 29.63 -9.32
CA ASN A 280 14.94 30.19 -10.62
C ASN A 280 13.53 30.81 -10.63
N LEU A 281 12.59 30.17 -9.94
CA LEU A 281 11.21 30.64 -9.76
C LEU A 281 11.11 31.77 -8.73
N LYS A 282 12.21 32.11 -8.02
CA LYS A 282 12.27 33.12 -6.95
C LYS A 282 11.20 32.90 -5.88
N LEU A 283 10.91 31.64 -5.55
CA LEU A 283 9.96 31.32 -4.50
C LEU A 283 10.56 31.68 -3.14
N LYS A 284 9.98 32.68 -2.48
CA LYS A 284 10.37 33.09 -1.13
C LYS A 284 9.78 32.12 -0.10
N ASP A 285 10.51 31.93 1.00
CA ASP A 285 10.08 31.13 2.15
C ASP A 285 9.80 29.65 1.79
N VAL A 286 10.48 29.12 0.75
CA VAL A 286 10.42 27.72 0.34
C VAL A 286 11.79 27.09 0.48
N ASN A 287 11.90 26.07 1.32
CA ASN A 287 13.11 25.29 1.56
C ASN A 287 12.93 23.85 1.12
N ILE A 288 13.97 23.26 0.52
CA ILE A 288 14.00 21.86 0.11
C ILE A 288 15.08 21.14 0.87
N LYS A 289 14.70 20.02 1.50
CA LYS A 289 15.61 19.16 2.25
C LYS A 289 15.25 17.68 2.06
N GLU A 290 16.23 16.83 2.26
CA GLU A 290 15.98 15.39 2.45
C GLU A 290 15.49 15.17 3.89
N GLY A 291 14.37 14.48 4.05
CA GLY A 291 13.79 14.09 5.33
C GLY A 291 13.74 12.57 5.48
N SER A 292 13.41 12.08 6.67
CA SER A 292 13.31 10.65 6.96
C SER A 292 12.22 9.92 6.15
N LYS A 293 11.16 10.63 5.77
CA LYS A 293 10.04 10.07 4.98
C LYS A 293 10.19 10.31 3.47
N GLY A 294 11.16 11.14 3.04
CA GLY A 294 11.35 11.50 1.64
C GLY A 294 11.80 12.93 1.44
N LEU A 295 11.62 13.43 0.22
CA LEU A 295 11.98 14.79 -0.15
C LEU A 295 10.96 15.78 0.42
N THR A 296 11.40 16.70 1.27
CA THR A 296 10.55 17.68 1.94
C THR A 296 10.68 19.06 1.31
N ILE A 297 9.57 19.63 0.84
CA ILE A 297 9.41 21.02 0.43
C ILE A 297 8.70 21.75 1.57
N SER A 298 9.42 22.55 2.33
CA SER A 298 8.89 23.33 3.46
C SER A 298 8.49 24.72 3.00
N ILE A 299 7.25 25.12 3.23
CA ILE A 299 6.72 26.46 2.96
C ILE A 299 6.59 27.15 4.30
N GLU A 300 7.57 28.00 4.64
CA GLU A 300 7.57 28.77 5.87
C GLU A 300 6.57 29.92 5.78
N ASN A 301 5.97 30.28 6.92
CA ASN A 301 5.04 31.40 7.05
C ASN A 301 3.88 31.39 6.02
N ILE A 302 3.41 30.18 5.63
CA ILE A 302 2.23 30.07 4.77
C ILE A 302 1.02 30.73 5.44
N GLN A 303 0.33 31.59 4.70
CA GLN A 303 -0.73 32.41 5.25
C GLN A 303 -2.11 31.86 4.88
N PHE A 304 -2.98 31.89 5.89
CA PHE A 304 -4.39 31.60 5.80
C PHE A 304 -5.19 32.81 6.26
N GLU A 305 -6.47 32.85 5.99
CA GLU A 305 -7.34 33.82 6.62
C GLU A 305 -7.24 33.71 8.16
N PRO A 306 -7.45 34.82 8.91
CA PRO A 306 -7.34 34.81 10.36
C PRO A 306 -8.20 33.69 11.00
N ASP A 307 -7.59 32.95 11.93
CA ASP A 307 -8.21 31.82 12.66
C ASP A 307 -8.91 30.78 11.76
N SER A 308 -8.41 30.60 10.54
CA SER A 308 -8.99 29.78 9.48
C SER A 308 -7.94 28.88 8.84
N ALA A 309 -8.42 27.93 8.06
CA ALA A 309 -7.63 27.10 7.14
C ALA A 309 -7.85 27.50 5.66
N VAL A 310 -8.52 28.62 5.39
CA VAL A 310 -8.72 29.12 4.03
C VAL A 310 -7.43 29.74 3.53
N LEU A 311 -6.88 29.21 2.43
CA LEU A 311 -5.66 29.70 1.80
C LEU A 311 -5.89 31.08 1.16
N LEU A 312 -4.98 32.02 1.41
CA LEU A 312 -4.97 33.28 0.68
C LEU A 312 -4.60 33.07 -0.79
N ASP A 313 -5.09 33.93 -1.66
CA ASP A 313 -4.84 33.84 -3.11
C ASP A 313 -3.34 33.98 -3.48
N SER A 314 -2.57 34.70 -2.68
CA SER A 314 -1.10 34.75 -2.81
C SER A 314 -0.45 33.40 -2.60
N GLU A 315 -0.94 32.62 -1.63
CA GLU A 315 -0.43 31.28 -1.31
C GLU A 315 -0.87 30.24 -2.35
N LYS A 316 -2.09 30.37 -2.88
CA LYS A 316 -2.55 29.53 -4.01
C LYS A 316 -1.63 29.68 -5.22
N LYS A 317 -1.23 30.91 -5.59
CA LYS A 317 -0.25 31.15 -6.68
C LYS A 317 1.11 30.50 -6.41
N LYS A 318 1.56 30.49 -5.15
CA LYS A 318 2.79 29.79 -4.74
C LYS A 318 2.62 28.28 -4.90
N LEU A 319 1.48 27.73 -4.47
CA LEU A 319 1.16 26.33 -4.62
C LEU A 319 0.99 25.90 -6.09
N ASP A 320 0.50 26.76 -6.99
CA ASP A 320 0.45 26.49 -8.44
C ASP A 320 1.85 26.22 -9.00
N LEU A 321 2.84 27.02 -8.60
CA LEU A 321 4.22 26.81 -9.01
C LEU A 321 4.82 25.52 -8.39
N ILE A 322 4.51 25.24 -7.13
CA ILE A 322 4.95 24.01 -6.48
C ILE A 322 4.29 22.79 -7.13
N ALA A 323 3.02 22.87 -7.53
CA ALA A 323 2.33 21.82 -8.24
C ALA A 323 3.05 21.43 -9.53
N THR A 324 3.59 22.39 -10.29
CA THR A 324 4.38 22.09 -11.49
C THR A 324 5.66 21.34 -11.17
N LEU A 325 6.31 21.60 -10.03
CA LEU A 325 7.49 20.85 -9.58
C LEU A 325 7.15 19.41 -9.20
N LEU A 326 5.96 19.20 -8.58
CA LEU A 326 5.50 17.90 -8.12
C LEU A 326 5.07 16.98 -9.26
N GLN A 327 4.76 17.50 -10.46
CA GLN A 327 4.42 16.71 -11.63
C GLN A 327 5.58 15.84 -12.14
N ASP A 328 6.83 16.23 -11.84
CA ASP A 328 8.02 15.43 -12.19
C ASP A 328 8.17 14.15 -11.37
N PHE A 329 7.33 13.96 -10.33
CA PHE A 329 7.36 12.82 -9.42
C PHE A 329 6.06 12.04 -9.52
N SER A 330 6.12 10.73 -9.47
CA SER A 330 4.96 9.84 -9.37
C SER A 330 4.64 9.40 -7.94
N ASN A 331 5.49 9.76 -6.99
CA ASN A 331 5.41 9.35 -5.59
C ASN A 331 4.15 9.87 -4.89
N ASP A 332 3.71 9.15 -3.87
CA ASP A 332 2.71 9.63 -2.92
C ASP A 332 3.20 10.90 -2.21
N ILE A 333 2.25 11.74 -1.78
CA ILE A 333 2.56 13.01 -1.13
C ILE A 333 1.91 13.07 0.24
N LEU A 334 2.68 13.47 1.25
CA LEU A 334 2.17 13.79 2.58
C LEU A 334 2.29 15.29 2.82
N ILE A 335 1.18 15.93 3.17
CA ILE A 335 1.12 17.32 3.57
C ILE A 335 1.10 17.38 5.09
N THR A 336 2.08 18.05 5.71
CA THR A 336 2.18 18.15 7.16
C THR A 336 2.04 19.60 7.59
N GLY A 337 1.03 19.90 8.42
CA GLY A 337 0.79 21.22 8.96
C GLY A 337 1.42 21.40 10.34
N HIS A 338 2.01 22.56 10.60
CA HIS A 338 2.63 22.92 11.87
C HIS A 338 2.14 24.28 12.38
N CYS A 339 2.01 24.40 13.71
CA CYS A 339 1.67 25.65 14.39
C CYS A 339 2.82 26.12 15.29
N ALA A 340 2.85 27.41 15.57
CA ALA A 340 3.63 27.95 16.69
C ALA A 340 2.95 27.58 18.02
N GLU A 341 3.71 27.56 19.09
CA GLU A 341 3.22 27.28 20.44
C GLU A 341 2.42 28.46 20.99
N ARG A 342 1.11 28.53 20.63
CA ARG A 342 0.16 29.54 21.10
C ARG A 342 -1.23 28.92 21.22
N GLY A 343 -1.92 29.15 22.35
CA GLY A 343 -3.23 28.53 22.63
C GLY A 343 -3.11 27.11 23.20
N SER A 344 -4.22 26.37 23.22
CA SER A 344 -4.24 24.99 23.73
C SER A 344 -3.62 24.02 22.70
N GLU A 345 -3.08 22.89 23.18
CA GLU A 345 -2.50 21.85 22.36
C GLU A 345 -3.54 21.27 21.38
N SER A 346 -4.75 20.98 21.88
CA SER A 346 -5.84 20.45 21.07
C SER A 346 -6.24 21.41 19.95
N ALA A 347 -6.33 22.72 20.21
CA ALA A 347 -6.64 23.72 19.19
C ALA A 347 -5.53 23.81 18.12
N ARG A 348 -4.26 23.73 18.54
CA ARG A 348 -3.12 23.70 17.60
C ARG A 348 -3.15 22.45 16.72
N GLN A 349 -3.46 21.29 17.33
CA GLN A 349 -3.57 20.04 16.57
C GLN A 349 -4.65 20.15 15.50
N VAL A 350 -5.88 20.51 15.87
CA VAL A 350 -7.00 20.68 14.93
C VAL A 350 -6.68 21.71 13.83
N LEU A 351 -6.12 22.87 14.18
CA LEU A 351 -5.81 23.91 13.20
C LEU A 351 -4.73 23.46 12.22
N SER A 352 -3.71 22.73 12.69
CA SER A 352 -2.65 22.21 11.83
C SER A 352 -3.16 21.12 10.87
N GLU A 353 -4.08 20.26 11.32
CA GLU A 353 -4.77 19.28 10.47
C GLU A 353 -5.58 19.96 9.38
N GLN A 354 -6.44 20.90 9.73
CA GLN A 354 -7.27 21.64 8.78
C GLN A 354 -6.43 22.37 7.73
N ARG A 355 -5.29 22.97 8.11
CA ARG A 355 -4.38 23.65 7.19
C ARG A 355 -3.68 22.68 6.24
N ALA A 356 -3.23 21.54 6.76
CA ALA A 356 -2.66 20.47 5.93
C ALA A 356 -3.69 19.96 4.91
N GLU A 357 -4.93 19.72 5.35
CA GLU A 357 -6.03 19.28 4.49
C GLU A 357 -6.36 20.31 3.40
N SER A 358 -6.37 21.61 3.72
CA SER A 358 -6.62 22.67 2.74
C SER A 358 -5.57 22.71 1.64
N VAL A 359 -4.30 22.55 1.99
CA VAL A 359 -3.20 22.47 1.01
C VAL A 359 -3.29 21.21 0.18
N ALA A 360 -3.55 20.05 0.81
CA ALA A 360 -3.71 18.78 0.13
C ALA A 360 -4.89 18.82 -0.86
N SER A 361 -6.03 19.38 -0.43
CA SER A 361 -7.22 19.56 -1.28
C SER A 361 -6.94 20.45 -2.48
N TYR A 362 -6.19 21.53 -2.29
CA TYR A 362 -5.83 22.42 -3.38
C TYR A 362 -4.90 21.74 -4.39
N LEU A 363 -3.86 21.04 -3.93
CA LEU A 363 -2.95 20.29 -4.82
C LEU A 363 -3.69 19.16 -5.57
N LYS A 364 -4.67 18.51 -4.93
CA LYS A 364 -5.55 17.53 -5.59
C LYS A 364 -6.39 18.18 -6.69
N GLN A 365 -6.97 19.36 -6.45
CA GLN A 365 -7.73 20.10 -7.48
C GLN A 365 -6.86 20.47 -8.68
N LEU A 366 -5.56 20.72 -8.47
CA LEU A 366 -4.58 20.97 -9.53
C LEU A 366 -4.14 19.67 -10.25
N GLY A 367 -4.65 18.51 -9.86
CA GLY A 367 -4.33 17.22 -10.48
C GLY A 367 -2.93 16.70 -10.15
N VAL A 368 -2.31 17.16 -9.06
CA VAL A 368 -0.97 16.70 -8.65
C VAL A 368 -1.00 15.22 -8.28
N ARG A 369 -2.01 14.80 -7.53
CA ARG A 369 -2.30 13.40 -7.16
C ARG A 369 -3.79 13.20 -7.02
N ASP A 370 -4.24 11.95 -7.12
CA ASP A 370 -5.60 11.57 -6.76
C ASP A 370 -5.79 11.44 -5.22
N ALA A 371 -7.00 11.06 -4.81
CA ALA A 371 -7.37 11.00 -3.39
C ALA A 371 -6.60 9.95 -2.58
N TYR A 372 -6.10 8.89 -3.24
CA TYR A 372 -5.42 7.78 -2.57
C TYR A 372 -3.89 7.95 -2.50
N HIS A 373 -3.37 8.96 -3.18
CA HIS A 373 -1.95 9.25 -3.31
C HIS A 373 -1.55 10.61 -2.71
N ILE A 374 -2.48 11.26 -1.96
CA ILE A 374 -2.22 12.48 -1.22
C ILE A 374 -2.80 12.37 0.19
N PHE A 375 -1.96 12.60 1.18
CA PHE A 375 -2.28 12.44 2.60
C PHE A 375 -2.07 13.76 3.33
N SER A 376 -2.80 13.96 4.43
CA SER A 376 -2.65 15.13 5.30
C SER A 376 -2.43 14.72 6.76
N GLN A 377 -1.60 15.47 7.48
CA GLN A 377 -1.33 15.29 8.90
C GLN A 377 -1.12 16.62 9.59
N GLY A 378 -1.76 16.84 10.74
CA GLY A 378 -1.43 17.91 11.66
C GLY A 378 -0.39 17.45 12.67
N LYS A 379 0.56 18.31 12.98
CA LYS A 379 1.58 18.10 14.03
C LYS A 379 1.47 19.12 15.18
N GLY A 380 0.46 19.98 15.13
CA GLY A 380 0.35 21.04 16.13
C GLY A 380 1.66 21.80 16.27
N SER A 381 2.17 21.90 17.50
CA SER A 381 3.47 22.51 17.80
C SER A 381 4.54 21.52 18.27
N THR A 382 4.37 20.22 17.99
CA THR A 382 5.26 19.17 18.53
C THR A 382 6.62 19.09 17.83
N GLU A 383 6.74 19.66 16.62
CA GLU A 383 7.96 19.63 15.81
C GLU A 383 8.42 21.06 15.43
N PRO A 384 8.90 21.87 16.42
CA PRO A 384 9.37 23.21 16.14
C PRO A 384 10.73 23.20 15.40
N ILE A 385 10.91 24.09 14.41
CA ILE A 385 12.19 24.30 13.71
C ILE A 385 12.92 25.55 14.18
N ALA A 386 12.27 26.39 14.98
CA ALA A 386 12.83 27.61 15.56
C ALA A 386 12.25 27.88 16.95
N SER A 387 12.82 28.82 17.66
CA SER A 387 12.37 29.19 19.02
C SER A 387 10.97 29.80 19.01
N ASN A 388 10.06 29.31 19.84
CA ASN A 388 8.74 29.90 20.05
C ASN A 388 8.78 31.18 20.90
N ALA A 389 9.94 31.56 21.49
CA ALA A 389 10.09 32.76 22.31
C ALA A 389 10.06 34.05 21.48
N THR A 390 10.51 34.00 20.20
CA THR A 390 10.54 35.17 19.31
C THR A 390 9.44 35.08 18.25
N GLU A 391 8.99 36.22 17.73
CA GLU A 391 7.97 36.22 16.66
C GLU A 391 8.55 35.66 15.35
N GLU A 392 9.81 35.95 15.04
CA GLU A 392 10.50 35.38 13.87
C GLU A 392 10.57 33.84 13.93
N GLY A 393 10.84 33.30 15.12
CA GLY A 393 10.84 31.86 15.31
C GLY A 393 9.45 31.26 15.22
N ARG A 394 8.43 31.93 15.78
CA ARG A 394 7.02 31.50 15.63
C ARG A 394 6.56 31.53 14.16
N GLN A 395 6.99 32.53 13.37
CA GLN A 395 6.70 32.57 11.94
C GLN A 395 7.25 31.36 11.21
N LYS A 396 8.47 30.94 11.49
CA LYS A 396 9.08 29.73 10.91
C LYS A 396 8.34 28.45 11.34
N ASN A 397 7.86 28.40 12.59
CA ASN A 397 7.11 27.25 13.09
C ASN A 397 5.70 27.15 12.47
N ARG A 398 5.09 28.26 12.04
CA ARG A 398 3.84 28.27 11.24
C ARG A 398 4.16 27.94 9.79
N ARG A 399 4.25 26.66 9.48
CA ARG A 399 4.63 26.15 8.15
C ARG A 399 3.77 24.97 7.72
N VAL A 400 3.82 24.71 6.42
CA VAL A 400 3.34 23.46 5.84
C VAL A 400 4.51 22.81 5.11
N GLU A 401 4.68 21.53 5.32
CA GLU A 401 5.66 20.70 4.62
C GLU A 401 4.94 19.80 3.62
N ILE A 402 5.42 19.78 2.38
CA ILE A 402 4.97 18.86 1.32
C ILE A 402 6.08 17.83 1.17
N ILE A 403 5.78 16.59 1.53
CA ILE A 403 6.75 15.49 1.54
C ILE A 403 6.43 14.57 0.37
N VAL A 404 7.34 14.51 -0.60
CA VAL A 404 7.33 13.49 -1.65
C VAL A 404 7.88 12.22 -1.02
N LEU A 405 7.01 11.26 -0.75
CA LEU A 405 7.29 10.07 0.05
C LEU A 405 8.22 9.08 -0.66
N ASN A 406 9.09 8.44 0.12
CA ASN A 406 9.93 7.34 -0.36
C ASN A 406 9.12 6.07 -0.59
#